data_079c46e3d5c4d4237e3a24c5a3e33461
#
_entry.id   079c46e3d5c4d4237e3a24c5a3e33461
#
_cell.length_a   1.000
_cell.length_b   1.000
_cell.length_c   1.000
_cell.angle_alpha   90.00
_cell.angle_beta   90.00
_cell.angle_gamma   90.00
#
_symmetry.space_group_name_H-M   'P 1'
#
loop_
_entity.id
_entity.type
_entity.pdbx_description
1 polymer ?
#
loop_
_entity_poly.entity_id
_entity_poly.type
_entity_poly.pdbx_seq_one_letter_code
_entity_poly.pdbx_strand_id
1 'polypeptide(L)'
;MESFQTNPISLSYLLGSIHQRRLALPDFQRDFVWMPRATEQLIESIARSFPAGSLLFYPFQPNTFKPRSVENAPALNGDPLELVLDGQQRLTSLYQAFYRVGDHRYFMDLRRLMEDADVQEAVFFRHRKRSGRYASIESQAEQLVLPLGEIFGGEGFHEWREAILDQREEQGEDRKALRARLGEIYAQFVRPIEDYRFPVVTLSQETDIEAVCSIFETLNSTGVSLTVFELLTARYAARGLDLRARWEEARKALPLLAEYDVDPYYILQAMSLRERNSARRGDVLKLSVDDIDKHWDAVTTGCQAALVMLRSDCGVVTEKWLPYAYELVPMSATWREAIDIAGPTAGANRALMRRWFWCAGLSQAYDSAANTQAAKDHNELKRWFGGGSPPDVVAEFSFDPETLSTMTPRQQSAYKAVTALILRHGARDFHDAAPLTADRVHSEAIDDHHVFPRAYLNPNADDPAYPWETVDCILNRTMIDAATNRRIGKRAPKDYLAEIGEQLSTRVDETAFGKLLGSHLLPSDSNGPLLEQRFEDFLAWRKARLAKEVTDVTGVEPASPTP
;
A
#
# COMPACT_ATOMS: atom_id res chain seq x y z
N MET A 1 -7.47 -35.77 -0.63
CA MET A 1 -6.45 -35.58 -1.68
C MET A 1 -5.39 -34.63 -1.14
N GLU A 2 -4.13 -34.81 -1.46
CA GLU A 2 -3.08 -33.89 -1.01
C GLU A 2 -3.27 -32.54 -1.68
N SER A 3 -3.29 -31.47 -0.90
CA SER A 3 -3.50 -30.11 -1.39
C SER A 3 -2.29 -29.54 -2.15
N PHE A 4 -1.14 -30.16 -2.05
CA PHE A 4 0.11 -29.81 -2.74
C PHE A 4 1.10 -30.97 -2.76
N GLN A 5 2.07 -30.89 -3.66
CA GLN A 5 3.21 -31.81 -3.75
C GLN A 5 4.52 -31.01 -3.66
N THR A 6 5.55 -31.62 -3.07
CA THR A 6 6.88 -31.01 -3.00
C THR A 6 7.90 -31.93 -3.65
N ASN A 7 8.52 -31.47 -4.73
CA ASN A 7 9.50 -32.21 -5.50
C ASN A 7 10.75 -31.36 -5.77
N PRO A 8 11.97 -31.92 -5.65
CA PRO A 8 13.18 -31.24 -6.10
C PRO A 8 13.30 -31.30 -7.63
N ILE A 9 13.24 -30.16 -8.31
CA ILE A 9 13.33 -30.05 -9.77
C ILE A 9 14.68 -29.43 -10.15
N SER A 10 15.38 -30.02 -11.14
CA SER A 10 16.69 -29.53 -11.57
C SER A 10 16.59 -28.15 -12.23
N LEU A 11 17.59 -27.31 -12.01
CA LEU A 11 17.69 -25.99 -12.63
C LEU A 11 17.66 -26.10 -14.16
N SER A 12 18.35 -27.07 -14.74
CA SER A 12 18.33 -27.30 -16.20
C SER A 12 16.92 -27.57 -16.74
N TYR A 13 16.13 -28.39 -16.04
CA TYR A 13 14.75 -28.66 -16.43
C TYR A 13 13.87 -27.40 -16.34
N LEU A 14 14.02 -26.60 -15.26
CA LEU A 14 13.26 -25.37 -15.08
C LEU A 14 13.54 -24.37 -16.19
N LEU A 15 14.82 -24.12 -16.49
CA LEU A 15 15.23 -23.19 -17.55
C LEU A 15 14.81 -23.71 -18.94
N GLY A 16 14.93 -25.02 -19.18
CA GLY A 16 14.44 -25.66 -20.39
C GLY A 16 12.92 -25.55 -20.55
N SER A 17 12.16 -25.70 -19.46
CA SER A 17 10.70 -25.53 -19.46
C SER A 17 10.27 -24.10 -19.78
N ILE A 18 11.00 -23.09 -19.30
CA ILE A 18 10.79 -21.69 -19.68
C ILE A 18 11.05 -21.51 -21.19
N HIS A 19 12.18 -22.02 -21.68
CA HIS A 19 12.54 -21.89 -23.10
C HIS A 19 11.54 -22.58 -24.03
N GLN A 20 11.01 -23.74 -23.62
CA GLN A 20 9.99 -24.51 -24.32
C GLN A 20 8.57 -23.97 -24.12
N ARG A 21 8.37 -22.86 -23.40
CA ARG A 21 7.07 -22.24 -23.12
C ARG A 21 6.13 -23.10 -22.27
N ARG A 22 6.65 -24.09 -21.55
CA ARG A 22 5.89 -24.96 -20.65
C ARG A 22 5.66 -24.32 -19.29
N LEU A 23 6.59 -23.48 -18.86
CA LEU A 23 6.54 -22.72 -17.61
C LEU A 23 6.40 -21.23 -17.92
N ALA A 24 5.37 -20.60 -17.37
CA ALA A 24 5.02 -19.20 -17.61
C ALA A 24 4.76 -18.44 -16.30
N LEU A 25 4.52 -17.15 -16.38
CA LEU A 25 4.14 -16.30 -15.26
C LEU A 25 2.66 -15.94 -15.39
N PRO A 26 1.92 -15.76 -14.30
CA PRO A 26 0.66 -15.03 -14.35
C PRO A 26 0.93 -13.56 -14.75
N ASP A 27 0.03 -12.95 -15.53
CA ASP A 27 0.20 -11.58 -16.04
C ASP A 27 0.15 -10.49 -14.95
N PHE A 28 -0.46 -10.79 -13.80
CA PHE A 28 -0.53 -9.89 -12.67
C PHE A 28 0.78 -9.74 -11.89
N GLN A 29 1.74 -10.65 -12.06
CA GLN A 29 3.03 -10.53 -11.40
C GLN A 29 3.80 -9.34 -11.98
N ARG A 30 4.52 -8.62 -11.11
CA ARG A 30 5.34 -7.47 -11.49
C ARG A 30 6.40 -7.85 -12.52
N ASP A 31 6.88 -6.87 -13.25
CA ASP A 31 8.02 -7.05 -14.15
C ASP A 31 9.30 -7.43 -13.42
N PHE A 32 10.29 -7.86 -14.18
CA PHE A 32 11.60 -8.18 -13.64
C PHE A 32 12.32 -6.91 -13.16
N VAL A 33 12.68 -6.87 -11.87
CA VAL A 33 13.27 -5.68 -11.24
C VAL A 33 14.61 -5.93 -10.54
N TRP A 34 15.07 -7.18 -10.54
CA TRP A 34 16.33 -7.50 -9.88
C TRP A 34 17.50 -6.79 -10.54
N MET A 35 18.34 -6.20 -9.70
CA MET A 35 19.62 -5.65 -10.15
C MET A 35 20.60 -6.78 -10.50
N PRO A 36 21.50 -6.60 -11.48
CA PRO A 36 22.43 -7.64 -11.91
C PRO A 36 23.27 -8.25 -10.78
N ARG A 37 23.56 -7.46 -9.73
CA ARG A 37 24.26 -7.92 -8.53
C ARG A 37 23.48 -9.00 -7.75
N ALA A 38 22.17 -8.92 -7.71
CA ALA A 38 21.35 -9.94 -7.05
C ALA A 38 21.40 -11.28 -7.80
N THR A 39 21.47 -11.23 -9.14
CA THR A 39 21.66 -12.41 -9.98
C THR A 39 23.04 -13.04 -9.76
N GLU A 40 24.09 -12.23 -9.67
CA GLU A 40 25.45 -12.65 -9.36
C GLU A 40 25.49 -13.40 -8.03
N GLN A 41 24.94 -12.81 -6.95
CA GLN A 41 24.86 -13.43 -5.62
C GLN A 41 24.05 -14.73 -5.59
N LEU A 42 22.99 -14.81 -6.40
CA LEU A 42 22.21 -16.04 -6.53
C LEU A 42 23.04 -17.16 -7.19
N ILE A 43 23.77 -16.85 -8.25
CA ILE A 43 24.65 -17.81 -8.94
C ILE A 43 25.78 -18.27 -8.02
N GLU A 44 26.39 -17.37 -7.26
CA GLU A 44 27.40 -17.69 -6.24
C GLU A 44 26.83 -18.67 -5.18
N SER A 45 25.62 -18.43 -4.72
CA SER A 45 24.95 -19.29 -3.74
C SER A 45 24.70 -20.70 -4.31
N ILE A 46 24.26 -20.78 -5.58
CA ILE A 46 24.04 -22.04 -6.28
C ILE A 46 25.36 -22.79 -6.48
N ALA A 47 26.43 -22.11 -6.89
CA ALA A 47 27.76 -22.70 -7.06
C ALA A 47 28.34 -23.28 -5.76
N ARG A 48 27.93 -22.73 -4.62
CA ARG A 48 28.28 -23.25 -3.28
C ARG A 48 27.30 -24.32 -2.76
N SER A 49 26.32 -24.71 -3.55
CA SER A 49 25.22 -25.61 -3.12
C SER A 49 24.41 -25.06 -1.92
N PHE A 50 24.36 -23.74 -1.74
CA PHE A 50 23.56 -23.11 -0.69
C PHE A 50 22.08 -23.05 -1.08
N PRO A 51 21.15 -23.11 -0.11
CA PRO A 51 19.74 -22.98 -0.41
C PRO A 51 19.41 -21.64 -1.06
N ALA A 52 18.86 -21.65 -2.27
CA ALA A 52 18.42 -20.45 -3.00
C ALA A 52 16.90 -20.20 -2.89
N GLY A 53 16.27 -20.74 -1.85
CA GLY A 53 14.84 -20.65 -1.60
C GLY A 53 14.04 -21.72 -2.34
N SER A 54 12.73 -21.76 -2.11
CA SER A 54 11.76 -22.64 -2.76
C SER A 54 11.04 -21.91 -3.90
N LEU A 55 10.40 -22.69 -4.79
CA LEU A 55 9.53 -22.19 -5.83
C LEU A 55 8.11 -22.66 -5.58
N LEU A 56 7.11 -21.87 -5.99
CA LEU A 56 5.71 -22.24 -5.91
C LEU A 56 5.10 -22.25 -7.32
N PHE A 57 4.54 -23.38 -7.69
CA PHE A 57 3.90 -23.58 -8.99
C PHE A 57 2.40 -23.88 -8.85
N TYR A 58 1.67 -23.52 -9.87
CA TYR A 58 0.27 -23.84 -10.02
C TYR A 58 0.01 -24.38 -11.43
N PRO A 59 -0.61 -25.56 -11.56
CA PRO A 59 -0.96 -26.10 -12.86
C PRO A 59 -1.85 -25.14 -13.62
N PHE A 60 -1.52 -24.82 -14.87
CA PHE A 60 -2.31 -23.89 -15.65
C PHE A 60 -3.73 -24.42 -15.87
N GLN A 61 -4.69 -23.56 -15.70
CA GLN A 61 -6.10 -23.83 -16.00
C GLN A 61 -6.66 -22.67 -16.84
N PRO A 62 -7.33 -22.96 -17.96
CA PRO A 62 -8.06 -21.95 -18.72
C PRO A 62 -9.02 -21.16 -17.80
N ASN A 63 -9.08 -19.85 -17.97
CA ASN A 63 -9.96 -18.94 -17.21
C ASN A 63 -9.59 -18.70 -15.71
N THR A 64 -8.44 -19.17 -15.25
CA THR A 64 -7.97 -18.88 -13.89
C THR A 64 -7.07 -17.63 -13.87
N PHE A 65 -5.95 -17.70 -14.58
CA PHE A 65 -5.02 -16.59 -14.74
C PHE A 65 -4.56 -16.51 -16.19
N LYS A 66 -4.43 -15.29 -16.71
CA LYS A 66 -3.83 -15.07 -18.02
C LYS A 66 -2.32 -15.32 -17.94
N PRO A 67 -1.75 -16.21 -18.77
CA PRO A 67 -0.33 -16.46 -18.74
C PRO A 67 0.45 -15.42 -19.55
N ARG A 68 1.68 -15.08 -19.11
CA ARG A 68 2.67 -14.33 -19.87
C ARG A 68 4.02 -15.03 -19.87
N SER A 69 4.82 -14.81 -20.90
CA SER A 69 6.19 -15.32 -20.95
C SER A 69 7.04 -14.77 -19.81
N VAL A 70 8.01 -15.56 -19.37
CA VAL A 70 9.13 -15.05 -18.59
C VAL A 70 9.87 -13.99 -19.41
N GLU A 71 10.35 -12.93 -18.76
CA GLU A 71 10.97 -11.81 -19.47
C GLU A 71 12.23 -12.23 -20.26
N ASN A 72 12.29 -11.81 -21.52
CA ASN A 72 13.28 -12.22 -22.52
C ASN A 72 13.23 -13.71 -22.92
N ALA A 73 12.24 -14.47 -22.47
CA ALA A 73 11.98 -15.81 -23.00
C ALA A 73 11.14 -15.74 -24.30
N PRO A 74 11.07 -16.84 -25.09
CA PRO A 74 10.22 -16.91 -26.27
C PRO A 74 8.76 -16.63 -25.92
N ALA A 75 8.08 -15.83 -26.76
CA ALA A 75 6.66 -15.53 -26.59
C ALA A 75 5.82 -16.81 -26.56
N LEU A 76 4.80 -16.87 -25.69
CA LEU A 76 3.88 -17.99 -25.62
C LEU A 76 3.17 -18.18 -26.98
N ASN A 77 3.03 -19.43 -27.41
CA ASN A 77 2.35 -19.81 -28.64
C ASN A 77 1.22 -20.83 -28.40
N GLY A 78 0.79 -20.95 -27.14
CA GLY A 78 -0.23 -21.83 -26.63
C GLY A 78 -0.25 -21.79 -25.10
N ASP A 79 -1.05 -22.64 -24.50
CA ASP A 79 -1.18 -22.74 -23.06
C ASP A 79 0.08 -23.37 -22.43
N PRO A 80 0.64 -22.78 -21.36
CA PRO A 80 1.71 -23.39 -20.59
C PRO A 80 1.19 -24.61 -19.80
N LEU A 81 2.10 -25.40 -19.24
CA LEU A 81 1.71 -26.47 -18.32
C LEU A 81 1.50 -25.95 -16.90
N GLU A 82 2.36 -25.03 -16.47
CA GLU A 82 2.38 -24.52 -15.10
C GLU A 82 2.68 -23.03 -15.06
N LEU A 83 2.20 -22.39 -14.01
CA LEU A 83 2.47 -21.00 -13.68
C LEU A 83 3.37 -20.90 -12.45
N VAL A 84 4.37 -20.04 -12.50
CA VAL A 84 5.23 -19.71 -11.36
C VAL A 84 4.53 -18.68 -10.50
N LEU A 85 4.06 -19.07 -9.32
CA LEU A 85 3.45 -18.16 -8.35
C LEU A 85 4.50 -17.49 -7.46
N ASP A 86 5.54 -18.21 -7.03
CA ASP A 86 6.69 -17.62 -6.31
C ASP A 86 8.01 -18.08 -6.89
N GLY A 87 9.02 -17.21 -6.81
CA GLY A 87 10.35 -17.42 -7.37
C GLY A 87 10.57 -16.83 -8.76
N GLN A 88 9.62 -16.02 -9.27
CA GLN A 88 9.69 -15.36 -10.58
C GLN A 88 11.03 -14.64 -10.80
N GLN A 89 11.46 -13.78 -9.90
CA GLN A 89 12.67 -12.98 -10.05
C GLN A 89 13.92 -13.88 -10.15
N ARG A 90 13.96 -14.95 -9.34
CA ARG A 90 15.04 -15.94 -9.35
C ARG A 90 15.10 -16.70 -10.67
N LEU A 91 13.98 -17.26 -11.13
CA LEU A 91 13.95 -17.98 -12.39
C LEU A 91 14.22 -17.09 -13.60
N THR A 92 13.67 -15.87 -13.62
CA THR A 92 13.92 -14.90 -14.70
C THR A 92 15.40 -14.54 -14.77
N SER A 93 16.03 -14.25 -13.63
CA SER A 93 17.44 -13.86 -13.59
C SER A 93 18.37 -15.01 -14.03
N LEU A 94 18.11 -16.23 -13.57
CA LEU A 94 18.87 -17.41 -13.97
C LEU A 94 18.64 -17.75 -15.46
N TYR A 95 17.40 -17.64 -15.94
CA TYR A 95 17.11 -17.83 -17.36
C TYR A 95 17.89 -16.83 -18.22
N GLN A 96 17.87 -15.55 -17.87
CA GLN A 96 18.62 -14.52 -18.62
C GLN A 96 20.13 -14.76 -18.59
N ALA A 97 20.67 -15.18 -17.44
CA ALA A 97 22.09 -15.45 -17.30
C ALA A 97 22.57 -16.63 -18.14
N PHE A 98 21.86 -17.77 -18.04
CA PHE A 98 22.29 -19.02 -18.68
C PHE A 98 21.86 -19.15 -20.15
N TYR A 99 20.82 -18.42 -20.58
CA TYR A 99 20.41 -18.39 -22.01
C TYR A 99 20.94 -17.16 -22.75
N ARG A 100 21.79 -16.34 -22.10
CA ARG A 100 22.45 -15.17 -22.69
C ARG A 100 21.48 -14.13 -23.26
N VAL A 101 20.31 -13.98 -22.64
CA VAL A 101 19.29 -13.02 -23.04
C VAL A 101 19.29 -11.80 -22.11
N GLY A 102 18.50 -10.78 -22.42
CA GLY A 102 18.46 -9.55 -21.60
C GLY A 102 19.71 -8.66 -21.81
N ASP A 103 19.88 -7.69 -20.90
CA ASP A 103 20.89 -6.63 -21.04
C ASP A 103 22.27 -6.96 -20.46
N HIS A 104 22.39 -8.04 -19.68
CA HIS A 104 23.62 -8.42 -19.01
C HIS A 104 24.07 -9.81 -19.43
N ARG A 105 25.39 -10.02 -19.40
CA ARG A 105 26.06 -11.31 -19.62
C ARG A 105 26.83 -11.63 -18.35
N TYR A 106 26.77 -12.89 -17.93
CA TYR A 106 27.37 -13.38 -16.70
C TYR A 106 28.53 -14.31 -17.01
N PHE A 107 29.55 -14.20 -16.23
CA PHE A 107 30.82 -14.87 -16.44
C PHE A 107 31.38 -15.39 -15.12
N MET A 108 32.29 -16.38 -15.19
CA MET A 108 33.06 -16.86 -14.07
C MET A 108 34.55 -16.70 -14.38
N ASP A 109 35.29 -15.99 -13.54
CA ASP A 109 36.73 -15.79 -13.63
C ASP A 109 37.45 -17.00 -13.04
N LEU A 110 37.96 -17.88 -13.92
CA LEU A 110 38.61 -19.12 -13.52
C LEU A 110 40.02 -18.88 -12.96
N ARG A 111 40.67 -17.78 -13.31
CA ARG A 111 41.98 -17.41 -12.77
C ARG A 111 41.86 -17.12 -11.26
N ARG A 112 40.87 -16.35 -10.86
CA ARG A 112 40.58 -16.12 -9.44
C ARG A 112 40.31 -17.41 -8.68
N LEU A 113 39.51 -18.31 -9.25
CA LEU A 113 39.24 -19.61 -8.64
C LEU A 113 40.48 -20.49 -8.50
N MET A 114 41.46 -20.32 -9.40
CA MET A 114 42.77 -21.02 -9.30
C MET A 114 43.65 -20.46 -8.19
N GLU A 115 43.50 -19.16 -7.87
CA GLU A 115 44.28 -18.46 -6.86
C GLU A 115 43.68 -18.63 -5.46
N ASP A 116 42.39 -18.42 -5.29
CA ASP A 116 41.73 -18.27 -3.98
C ASP A 116 40.68 -19.32 -3.67
N ALA A 117 40.23 -20.11 -4.67
CA ALA A 117 39.14 -21.10 -4.54
C ALA A 117 37.86 -20.54 -3.92
N ASP A 118 37.59 -19.22 -4.03
CA ASP A 118 36.36 -18.58 -3.58
C ASP A 118 35.54 -18.05 -4.76
N VAL A 119 34.30 -18.55 -4.89
CA VAL A 119 33.40 -18.16 -5.97
C VAL A 119 32.80 -16.76 -5.79
N GLN A 120 32.87 -16.19 -4.58
CA GLN A 120 32.18 -14.94 -4.25
C GLN A 120 32.68 -13.72 -5.05
N GLU A 121 33.93 -13.72 -5.46
CA GLU A 121 34.48 -12.67 -6.31
C GLU A 121 34.75 -13.14 -7.75
N ALA A 122 34.52 -14.42 -8.03
CA ALA A 122 34.76 -15.00 -9.33
C ALA A 122 33.60 -14.84 -10.31
N VAL A 123 32.37 -14.81 -9.83
CA VAL A 123 31.19 -14.54 -10.66
C VAL A 123 31.05 -13.04 -10.88
N PHE A 124 30.91 -12.62 -12.14
CA PHE A 124 30.71 -11.21 -12.47
C PHE A 124 29.82 -11.03 -13.69
N PHE A 125 29.30 -9.81 -13.86
CA PHE A 125 28.47 -9.47 -15.03
C PHE A 125 29.06 -8.31 -15.83
N ARG A 126 28.64 -8.21 -17.10
CA ARG A 126 28.90 -7.07 -17.98
C ARG A 126 27.65 -6.76 -18.78
N HIS A 127 27.38 -5.47 -18.98
CA HIS A 127 26.32 -5.09 -19.92
C HIS A 127 26.67 -5.61 -21.32
N ARG A 128 25.70 -6.12 -22.08
CA ARG A 128 25.90 -6.79 -23.38
C ARG A 128 26.74 -5.98 -24.39
N LYS A 129 26.59 -4.64 -24.38
CA LYS A 129 27.39 -3.73 -25.24
C LYS A 129 28.88 -3.69 -24.85
N ARG A 130 29.24 -4.11 -23.65
CA ARG A 130 30.61 -4.13 -23.11
C ARG A 130 31.17 -5.54 -22.91
N SER A 131 30.39 -6.57 -23.25
CA SER A 131 30.77 -7.97 -23.09
C SER A 131 31.57 -8.52 -24.32
N GLY A 132 31.71 -7.74 -25.39
CA GLY A 132 32.38 -8.16 -26.62
C GLY A 132 33.82 -8.66 -26.44
N ARG A 133 34.52 -8.15 -25.40
CA ARG A 133 35.87 -8.62 -25.04
C ARG A 133 35.91 -10.09 -24.55
N TYR A 134 34.79 -10.74 -24.32
CA TYR A 134 34.67 -12.14 -23.92
C TYR A 134 33.87 -12.95 -24.94
N ALA A 135 33.71 -12.44 -26.16
CA ALA A 135 32.84 -13.05 -27.15
C ALA A 135 33.49 -14.22 -27.91
N SER A 136 34.82 -14.16 -28.12
CA SER A 136 35.53 -15.22 -28.84
C SER A 136 36.24 -16.17 -27.89
N ILE A 137 36.48 -17.41 -28.35
CA ILE A 137 37.16 -18.45 -27.58
C ILE A 137 38.60 -18.05 -27.26
N GLU A 138 39.27 -17.34 -28.17
CA GLU A 138 40.61 -16.85 -27.98
C GLU A 138 40.69 -15.86 -26.81
N SER A 139 39.76 -14.92 -26.75
CA SER A 139 39.73 -13.95 -25.66
C SER A 139 39.28 -14.56 -24.32
N GLN A 140 38.45 -15.58 -24.35
CA GLN A 140 38.07 -16.34 -23.16
C GLN A 140 39.25 -17.17 -22.65
N ALA A 141 40.00 -17.77 -23.56
CA ALA A 141 41.23 -18.50 -23.25
C ALA A 141 42.29 -17.58 -22.66
N GLU A 142 42.59 -16.43 -23.30
CA GLU A 142 43.55 -15.44 -22.81
C GLU A 142 43.25 -15.00 -21.38
N GLN A 143 41.99 -14.77 -21.06
CA GLN A 143 41.55 -14.24 -19.76
C GLN A 143 41.14 -15.32 -18.76
N LEU A 144 41.03 -16.59 -19.18
CA LEU A 144 40.49 -17.72 -18.41
C LEU A 144 39.09 -17.38 -17.80
N VAL A 145 38.19 -16.96 -18.66
CA VAL A 145 36.83 -16.56 -18.27
C VAL A 145 35.79 -17.47 -18.93
N LEU A 146 34.98 -18.15 -18.11
CA LEU A 146 33.86 -18.98 -18.56
C LEU A 146 32.60 -18.14 -18.70
N PRO A 147 32.01 -17.99 -19.90
CA PRO A 147 30.64 -17.48 -20.02
C PRO A 147 29.65 -18.48 -19.42
N LEU A 148 28.81 -18.04 -18.46
CA LEU A 148 27.90 -18.96 -17.79
C LEU A 148 26.83 -19.57 -18.72
N GLY A 149 26.58 -18.94 -19.87
CA GLY A 149 25.71 -19.52 -20.90
C GLY A 149 26.24 -20.79 -21.53
N GLU A 150 27.52 -21.15 -21.36
CA GLU A 150 28.05 -22.44 -21.82
C GLU A 150 27.61 -23.61 -20.96
N ILE A 151 27.12 -23.35 -19.73
CA ILE A 151 26.69 -24.43 -18.81
C ILE A 151 25.39 -25.10 -19.30
N PHE A 152 24.38 -24.33 -19.71
CA PHE A 152 23.07 -24.87 -20.10
C PHE A 152 22.62 -24.51 -21.52
N GLY A 153 23.09 -23.42 -22.07
CA GLY A 153 22.60 -22.87 -23.35
C GLY A 153 23.57 -22.97 -24.52
N GLY A 154 24.79 -23.45 -24.28
CA GLY A 154 25.84 -23.63 -25.30
C GLY A 154 26.16 -25.11 -25.56
N GLU A 155 27.37 -25.35 -26.05
CA GLU A 155 27.88 -26.73 -26.34
C GLU A 155 28.25 -27.50 -25.05
N GLY A 156 28.15 -26.84 -23.89
CA GLY A 156 28.47 -27.37 -22.58
C GLY A 156 29.90 -27.09 -22.14
N PHE A 157 30.12 -27.16 -20.82
CA PHE A 157 31.43 -26.88 -20.22
C PHE A 157 32.55 -27.73 -20.79
N HIS A 158 32.28 -29.00 -21.09
CA HIS A 158 33.33 -29.93 -21.55
C HIS A 158 33.87 -29.56 -22.94
N GLU A 159 33.02 -29.19 -23.87
CA GLU A 159 33.42 -28.76 -25.20
C GLU A 159 34.10 -27.41 -25.17
N TRP A 160 33.53 -26.47 -24.43
CA TRP A 160 34.17 -25.18 -24.15
C TRP A 160 35.60 -25.35 -23.54
N ARG A 161 35.73 -26.25 -22.56
CA ARG A 161 37.03 -26.55 -21.93
C ARG A 161 38.06 -27.07 -22.95
N GLU A 162 37.68 -27.99 -23.83
CA GLU A 162 38.63 -28.50 -24.84
C GLU A 162 39.09 -27.38 -25.77
N ALA A 163 38.18 -26.50 -26.21
CA ALA A 163 38.54 -25.36 -27.04
C ALA A 163 39.49 -24.37 -26.30
N ILE A 164 39.31 -24.16 -25.00
CA ILE A 164 40.26 -23.36 -24.19
C ILE A 164 41.61 -24.04 -24.07
N LEU A 165 41.63 -25.35 -23.88
CA LEU A 165 42.88 -26.11 -23.79
C LEU A 165 43.69 -26.04 -25.09
N ASP A 166 43.04 -26.14 -26.26
CA ASP A 166 43.69 -26.02 -27.56
C ASP A 166 44.33 -24.63 -27.73
N GLN A 167 43.59 -23.57 -27.43
CA GLN A 167 44.09 -22.19 -27.52
C GLN A 167 45.27 -21.89 -26.57
N ARG A 168 45.23 -22.45 -25.36
CA ARG A 168 46.30 -22.24 -24.35
C ARG A 168 47.54 -23.09 -24.63
N GLU A 169 47.39 -24.27 -25.20
CA GLU A 169 48.51 -25.11 -25.65
C GLU A 169 49.28 -24.43 -26.79
N GLU A 170 48.59 -23.80 -27.75
CA GLU A 170 49.19 -22.98 -28.79
C GLU A 170 50.03 -21.80 -28.23
N GLN A 171 49.66 -21.32 -27.05
CA GLN A 171 50.36 -20.26 -26.32
C GLN A 171 51.51 -20.80 -25.42
N GLY A 172 51.78 -22.14 -25.46
CA GLY A 172 52.87 -22.77 -24.75
C GLY A 172 52.55 -23.18 -23.30
N GLU A 173 51.30 -23.23 -22.90
CA GLU A 173 50.90 -23.70 -21.56
C GLU A 173 50.79 -25.23 -21.51
N ASP A 174 51.14 -25.84 -20.36
CA ASP A 174 50.97 -27.27 -20.16
C ASP A 174 49.50 -27.70 -20.14
N ARG A 175 49.06 -28.30 -21.25
CA ARG A 175 47.67 -28.78 -21.44
C ARG A 175 47.23 -29.71 -20.32
N LYS A 176 48.12 -30.63 -19.87
CA LYS A 176 47.76 -31.60 -18.84
C LYS A 176 47.55 -30.96 -17.48
N ALA A 177 48.43 -30.02 -17.12
CA ALA A 177 48.32 -29.26 -15.88
C ALA A 177 47.05 -28.38 -15.89
N LEU A 178 46.80 -27.65 -16.98
CA LEU A 178 45.61 -26.81 -17.11
C LEU A 178 44.32 -27.63 -17.09
N ARG A 179 44.28 -28.78 -17.80
CA ARG A 179 43.12 -29.71 -17.80
C ARG A 179 42.81 -30.18 -16.39
N ALA A 180 43.80 -30.53 -15.59
CA ALA A 180 43.60 -30.97 -14.22
C ALA A 180 42.97 -29.85 -13.36
N ARG A 181 43.48 -28.61 -13.44
CA ARG A 181 42.95 -27.45 -12.71
C ARG A 181 41.53 -27.07 -13.12
N LEU A 182 41.26 -27.05 -14.42
CA LEU A 182 39.89 -26.82 -14.93
C LEU A 182 38.92 -27.94 -14.50
N GLY A 183 39.42 -29.18 -14.36
CA GLY A 183 38.67 -30.30 -13.82
C GLY A 183 38.31 -30.13 -12.34
N GLU A 184 39.21 -29.60 -11.52
CA GLU A 184 38.97 -29.26 -10.11
C GLU A 184 37.90 -28.16 -10.00
N ILE A 185 38.05 -27.08 -10.78
CA ILE A 185 37.08 -25.99 -10.82
C ILE A 185 35.68 -26.49 -11.26
N TYR A 186 35.65 -27.34 -12.28
CA TYR A 186 34.41 -27.96 -12.71
C TYR A 186 33.72 -28.72 -11.57
N ALA A 187 34.48 -29.60 -10.91
CA ALA A 187 33.92 -30.43 -9.84
C ALA A 187 33.45 -29.58 -8.64
N GLN A 188 34.13 -28.51 -8.34
CA GLN A 188 33.87 -27.67 -7.17
C GLN A 188 32.80 -26.60 -7.39
N PHE A 189 32.72 -25.97 -8.58
CA PHE A 189 31.88 -24.79 -8.80
C PHE A 189 30.90 -24.90 -9.97
N VAL A 190 31.22 -25.62 -11.05
CA VAL A 190 30.35 -25.73 -12.23
C VAL A 190 29.35 -26.85 -12.07
N ARG A 191 29.83 -28.04 -11.70
CA ARG A 191 28.97 -29.20 -11.46
C ARG A 191 27.86 -28.97 -10.43
N PRO A 192 28.11 -28.26 -9.31
CA PRO A 192 27.02 -27.88 -8.40
C PRO A 192 25.92 -27.04 -9.05
N ILE A 193 26.25 -26.20 -10.04
CA ILE A 193 25.26 -25.42 -10.81
C ILE A 193 24.44 -26.36 -11.71
N GLU A 194 25.10 -27.29 -12.43
CA GLU A 194 24.43 -28.27 -13.31
C GLU A 194 23.51 -29.19 -12.54
N ASP A 195 23.95 -29.67 -11.39
CA ASP A 195 23.22 -30.61 -10.53
C ASP A 195 22.21 -29.92 -9.59
N TYR A 196 22.16 -28.58 -9.58
CA TYR A 196 21.34 -27.83 -8.64
C TYR A 196 19.85 -28.13 -8.82
N ARG A 197 19.18 -28.34 -7.69
CA ARG A 197 17.73 -28.59 -7.65
C ARG A 197 17.03 -27.63 -6.72
N PHE A 198 16.00 -26.97 -7.22
CA PHE A 198 15.10 -26.17 -6.39
C PHE A 198 14.05 -27.06 -5.73
N PRO A 199 13.74 -26.87 -4.43
CA PRO A 199 12.52 -27.38 -3.85
C PRO A 199 11.33 -26.67 -4.53
N VAL A 200 10.47 -27.43 -5.20
CA VAL A 200 9.28 -26.88 -5.87
C VAL A 200 8.05 -27.41 -5.18
N VAL A 201 7.20 -26.52 -4.71
CA VAL A 201 5.86 -26.83 -4.21
C VAL A 201 4.89 -26.60 -5.37
N THR A 202 4.18 -27.65 -5.80
CA THR A 202 3.14 -27.56 -6.81
C THR A 202 1.78 -27.74 -6.14
N LEU A 203 0.90 -26.74 -6.27
CA LEU A 203 -0.46 -26.79 -5.75
C LEU A 203 -1.32 -27.77 -6.58
N SER A 204 -2.36 -28.34 -5.96
CA SER A 204 -3.33 -29.16 -6.69
C SER A 204 -4.16 -28.29 -7.65
N GLN A 205 -4.57 -28.86 -8.77
CA GLN A 205 -5.55 -28.23 -9.68
C GLN A 205 -6.89 -27.92 -9.01
N GLU A 206 -7.24 -28.70 -7.98
CA GLU A 206 -8.47 -28.51 -7.21
C GLU A 206 -8.36 -27.45 -6.12
N THR A 207 -7.17 -26.86 -5.93
CA THR A 207 -6.96 -25.79 -4.95
C THR A 207 -7.83 -24.59 -5.32
N ASP A 208 -8.73 -24.21 -4.42
CA ASP A 208 -9.58 -23.03 -4.60
C ASP A 208 -8.72 -21.77 -4.80
N ILE A 209 -9.16 -20.90 -5.67
CA ILE A 209 -8.50 -19.62 -5.97
C ILE A 209 -8.25 -18.79 -4.72
N GLU A 210 -9.16 -18.81 -3.74
CA GLU A 210 -9.00 -18.14 -2.44
C GLU A 210 -7.78 -18.70 -1.68
N ALA A 211 -7.63 -20.02 -1.68
CA ALA A 211 -6.47 -20.68 -1.06
C ALA A 211 -5.17 -20.36 -1.81
N VAL A 212 -5.19 -20.39 -3.16
CA VAL A 212 -4.03 -19.98 -3.98
C VAL A 212 -3.59 -18.57 -3.63
N CYS A 213 -4.53 -17.62 -3.54
CA CYS A 213 -4.29 -16.24 -3.19
C CYS A 213 -3.71 -16.08 -1.78
N SER A 214 -4.28 -16.78 -0.80
CA SER A 214 -3.82 -16.75 0.58
C SER A 214 -2.40 -17.31 0.74
N ILE A 215 -2.10 -18.40 0.05
CA ILE A 215 -0.75 -19.02 0.03
C ILE A 215 0.24 -18.05 -0.60
N PHE A 216 -0.13 -17.44 -1.74
CA PHE A 216 0.70 -16.47 -2.43
C PHE A 216 1.05 -15.26 -1.54
N GLU A 217 0.07 -14.67 -0.86
CA GLU A 217 0.31 -13.54 0.07
C GLU A 217 1.21 -13.93 1.24
N THR A 218 0.99 -15.11 1.82
CA THR A 218 1.78 -15.59 2.95
C THR A 218 3.25 -15.77 2.57
N LEU A 219 3.52 -16.30 1.37
CA LEU A 219 4.88 -16.52 0.88
C LEU A 219 5.57 -15.24 0.41
N ASN A 220 4.81 -14.26 -0.10
CA ASN A 220 5.34 -12.96 -0.53
C ASN A 220 5.44 -11.92 0.60
N SER A 221 5.36 -12.30 1.86
CA SER A 221 5.46 -11.40 3.02
C SER A 221 6.74 -10.55 3.09
N THR A 222 7.76 -10.89 2.31
CA THR A 222 9.01 -10.13 2.16
C THR A 222 9.09 -9.29 0.88
N GLY A 223 8.04 -9.28 0.04
CA GLY A 223 7.94 -8.55 -1.23
C GLY A 223 6.69 -7.67 -1.31
N VAL A 224 6.37 -7.16 -2.50
CA VAL A 224 5.11 -6.45 -2.77
C VAL A 224 3.97 -7.47 -2.66
N SER A 225 3.09 -7.31 -1.67
CA SER A 225 1.92 -8.17 -1.49
C SER A 225 0.94 -7.97 -2.64
N LEU A 226 0.46 -9.06 -3.22
CA LEU A 226 -0.60 -9.01 -4.23
C LEU A 226 -1.92 -8.69 -3.53
N THR A 227 -2.56 -7.63 -3.96
CA THR A 227 -3.86 -7.24 -3.42
C THR A 227 -4.99 -8.08 -4.02
N VAL A 228 -6.13 -8.16 -3.33
CA VAL A 228 -7.34 -8.82 -3.86
C VAL A 228 -7.77 -8.20 -5.20
N PHE A 229 -7.57 -6.88 -5.35
CA PHE A 229 -7.86 -6.18 -6.59
C PHE A 229 -7.00 -6.69 -7.76
N GLU A 230 -5.70 -6.90 -7.56
CA GLU A 230 -4.80 -7.42 -8.59
C GLU A 230 -5.16 -8.85 -8.98
N LEU A 231 -5.55 -9.68 -8.01
CA LEU A 231 -6.01 -11.03 -8.27
C LEU A 231 -7.28 -11.08 -9.10
N LEU A 232 -8.27 -10.25 -8.76
CA LEU A 232 -9.50 -10.15 -9.55
C LEU A 232 -9.25 -9.53 -10.92
N THR A 233 -8.31 -8.57 -11.03
CA THR A 233 -7.87 -8.02 -12.31
C THR A 233 -7.36 -9.15 -13.23
N ALA A 234 -6.46 -10.00 -12.73
CA ALA A 234 -5.93 -11.11 -13.50
C ALA A 234 -7.01 -12.14 -13.89
N ARG A 235 -7.89 -12.47 -12.94
CA ARG A 235 -8.99 -13.42 -13.19
C ARG A 235 -9.97 -12.92 -14.25
N TYR A 236 -10.30 -11.62 -14.21
CA TYR A 236 -11.27 -11.06 -15.15
C TYR A 236 -10.66 -10.76 -16.52
N ALA A 237 -9.35 -10.49 -16.60
CA ALA A 237 -8.64 -10.34 -17.87
C ALA A 237 -8.80 -11.58 -18.76
N ALA A 238 -8.77 -12.79 -18.17
CA ALA A 238 -9.03 -14.05 -18.90
C ALA A 238 -10.48 -14.15 -19.43
N ARG A 239 -11.40 -13.32 -18.92
CA ARG A 239 -12.81 -13.25 -19.31
C ARG A 239 -13.15 -11.99 -20.11
N GLY A 240 -12.14 -11.23 -20.56
CA GLY A 240 -12.31 -10.05 -21.39
C GLY A 240 -12.59 -8.75 -20.64
N LEU A 241 -12.56 -8.73 -19.29
CA LEU A 241 -12.71 -7.50 -18.51
C LEU A 241 -11.36 -7.02 -17.98
N ASP A 242 -10.91 -5.85 -18.43
CA ASP A 242 -9.77 -5.14 -17.85
C ASP A 242 -10.23 -4.29 -16.66
N LEU A 243 -10.22 -4.90 -15.47
CA LEU A 243 -10.65 -4.23 -14.24
C LEU A 243 -9.73 -3.05 -13.87
N ARG A 244 -8.44 -3.13 -14.19
CA ARG A 244 -7.47 -2.05 -13.93
C ARG A 244 -7.75 -0.84 -14.81
N ALA A 245 -7.91 -1.03 -16.11
CA ALA A 245 -8.27 0.06 -17.01
C ALA A 245 -9.59 0.72 -16.60
N ARG A 246 -10.60 -0.09 -16.24
CA ARG A 246 -11.89 0.39 -15.76
C ARG A 246 -11.78 1.24 -14.47
N TRP A 247 -10.88 0.85 -13.56
CA TRP A 247 -10.59 1.64 -12.36
C TRP A 247 -9.91 2.97 -12.68
N GLU A 248 -8.92 2.97 -13.56
CA GLU A 248 -8.25 4.21 -13.99
C GLU A 248 -9.20 5.17 -14.71
N GLU A 249 -10.13 4.65 -15.51
CA GLU A 249 -11.19 5.45 -16.11
C GLU A 249 -12.13 6.04 -15.06
N ALA A 250 -12.54 5.25 -14.06
CA ALA A 250 -13.35 5.74 -12.95
C ALA A 250 -12.65 6.85 -12.15
N ARG A 251 -11.36 6.71 -11.85
CA ARG A 251 -10.57 7.76 -11.16
C ARG A 251 -10.46 9.06 -11.97
N LYS A 252 -10.42 8.97 -13.31
CA LYS A 252 -10.42 10.15 -14.18
C LYS A 252 -11.79 10.82 -14.24
N ALA A 253 -12.86 10.05 -14.31
CA ALA A 253 -14.23 10.54 -14.37
C ALA A 253 -14.75 11.07 -13.03
N LEU A 254 -14.25 10.54 -11.92
CA LEU A 254 -14.69 10.78 -10.55
C LEU A 254 -13.47 11.24 -9.70
N PRO A 255 -13.11 12.53 -9.74
CA PRO A 255 -11.81 13.02 -9.26
C PRO A 255 -11.54 12.74 -7.78
N LEU A 256 -12.58 12.73 -6.92
CA LEU A 256 -12.38 12.49 -5.49
C LEU A 256 -11.89 11.07 -5.19
N LEU A 257 -12.14 10.09 -6.07
CA LEU A 257 -11.56 8.76 -5.92
C LEU A 257 -10.02 8.79 -5.98
N ALA A 258 -9.47 9.68 -6.81
CA ALA A 258 -8.03 9.89 -6.91
C ALA A 258 -7.50 10.79 -5.79
N GLU A 259 -8.20 11.91 -5.49
CA GLU A 259 -7.80 12.87 -4.46
C GLU A 259 -7.76 12.26 -3.05
N TYR A 260 -8.68 11.34 -2.74
CA TYR A 260 -8.73 10.64 -1.45
C TYR A 260 -7.99 9.31 -1.46
N ASP A 261 -7.26 9.01 -2.52
CA ASP A 261 -6.52 7.76 -2.72
C ASP A 261 -7.34 6.52 -2.32
N VAL A 262 -8.58 6.47 -2.83
CA VAL A 262 -9.51 5.38 -2.50
C VAL A 262 -8.92 4.05 -2.95
N ASP A 263 -8.79 3.11 -2.02
CA ASP A 263 -8.38 1.74 -2.35
C ASP A 263 -9.45 1.08 -3.24
N PRO A 264 -9.11 0.63 -4.45
CA PRO A 264 -10.05 -0.07 -5.34
C PRO A 264 -10.66 -1.32 -4.69
N TYR A 265 -10.02 -1.89 -3.69
CA TYR A 265 -10.58 -2.99 -2.93
C TYR A 265 -11.84 -2.61 -2.17
N TYR A 266 -11.96 -1.38 -1.66
CA TYR A 266 -13.18 -0.89 -1.01
C TYR A 266 -14.37 -0.84 -1.97
N ILE A 267 -14.13 -0.53 -3.23
CA ILE A 267 -15.16 -0.58 -4.28
C ILE A 267 -15.65 -2.00 -4.49
N LEU A 268 -14.75 -2.98 -4.56
CA LEU A 268 -15.11 -4.40 -4.68
C LEU A 268 -15.84 -4.91 -3.43
N GLN A 269 -15.43 -4.49 -2.23
CA GLN A 269 -16.12 -4.83 -0.99
C GLN A 269 -17.54 -4.24 -0.93
N ALA A 270 -17.71 -3.00 -1.39
CA ALA A 270 -19.03 -2.38 -1.49
C ALA A 270 -19.95 -3.11 -2.49
N MET A 271 -19.39 -3.58 -3.62
CA MET A 271 -20.16 -4.44 -4.55
C MET A 271 -20.54 -5.78 -3.91
N SER A 272 -19.61 -6.39 -3.18
CA SER A 272 -19.88 -7.63 -2.46
C SER A 272 -20.95 -7.46 -1.37
N LEU A 273 -20.97 -6.31 -0.67
CA LEU A 273 -22.08 -5.97 0.24
C LEU A 273 -23.42 -5.95 -0.48
N ARG A 274 -23.49 -5.31 -1.65
CA ARG A 274 -24.73 -5.22 -2.44
C ARG A 274 -25.21 -6.57 -2.96
N GLU A 275 -24.31 -7.43 -3.40
CA GLU A 275 -24.68 -8.70 -4.03
C GLU A 275 -24.81 -9.85 -3.01
N ARG A 276 -23.95 -9.87 -1.98
CA ARG A 276 -23.80 -11.00 -1.05
C ARG A 276 -23.99 -10.65 0.41
N ASN A 277 -24.23 -9.37 0.72
CA ASN A 277 -24.32 -8.87 2.07
C ASN A 277 -23.07 -9.19 2.95
N SER A 278 -21.91 -9.22 2.34
CA SER A 278 -20.65 -9.54 3.00
C SER A 278 -19.49 -8.75 2.37
N ALA A 279 -18.61 -8.19 3.20
CA ALA A 279 -17.38 -7.53 2.77
C ALA A 279 -16.14 -8.41 2.99
N ARG A 280 -16.34 -9.68 3.36
CA ARG A 280 -15.25 -10.62 3.62
C ARG A 280 -14.52 -10.96 2.33
N ARG A 281 -13.21 -11.14 2.43
CA ARG A 281 -12.34 -11.45 1.30
C ARG A 281 -12.85 -12.59 0.42
N GLY A 282 -13.24 -13.72 1.03
CA GLY A 282 -13.75 -14.88 0.31
C GLY A 282 -15.00 -14.60 -0.51
N ASP A 283 -15.87 -13.69 -0.05
CA ASP A 283 -17.07 -13.30 -0.78
C ASP A 283 -16.77 -12.28 -1.88
N VAL A 284 -15.81 -11.37 -1.67
CA VAL A 284 -15.30 -10.48 -2.73
C VAL A 284 -14.68 -11.30 -3.86
N LEU A 285 -13.89 -12.32 -3.55
CA LEU A 285 -13.29 -13.20 -4.56
C LEU A 285 -14.32 -14.03 -5.37
N LYS A 286 -15.55 -14.18 -4.88
CA LYS A 286 -16.65 -14.85 -5.61
C LYS A 286 -17.42 -13.93 -6.55
N LEU A 287 -17.13 -12.62 -6.59
CA LEU A 287 -17.77 -11.73 -7.56
C LEU A 287 -17.50 -12.22 -8.99
N SER A 288 -18.52 -12.19 -9.82
CA SER A 288 -18.43 -12.48 -11.25
C SER A 288 -18.23 -11.18 -12.07
N VAL A 289 -17.92 -11.32 -13.35
CA VAL A 289 -17.90 -10.18 -14.27
C VAL A 289 -19.27 -9.49 -14.32
N ASP A 290 -20.34 -10.28 -14.34
CA ASP A 290 -21.72 -9.77 -14.35
C ASP A 290 -22.05 -8.98 -13.07
N ASP A 291 -21.56 -9.42 -11.90
CA ASP A 291 -21.73 -8.69 -10.64
C ASP A 291 -20.98 -7.35 -10.68
N ILE A 292 -19.77 -7.34 -11.26
CA ILE A 292 -19.00 -6.11 -11.47
C ILE A 292 -19.77 -5.16 -12.39
N ASP A 293 -20.24 -5.62 -13.54
CA ASP A 293 -20.97 -4.78 -14.49
C ASP A 293 -22.28 -4.23 -13.89
N LYS A 294 -23.00 -5.06 -13.13
CA LYS A 294 -24.24 -4.69 -12.46
C LYS A 294 -24.06 -3.57 -11.42
N HIS A 295 -22.96 -3.58 -10.68
CA HIS A 295 -22.80 -2.71 -9.51
C HIS A 295 -21.78 -1.58 -9.69
N TRP A 296 -20.92 -1.63 -10.72
CA TRP A 296 -19.80 -0.72 -10.89
C TRP A 296 -20.18 0.76 -10.78
N ASP A 297 -21.09 1.19 -11.66
CA ASP A 297 -21.47 2.60 -11.74
C ASP A 297 -22.16 3.08 -10.46
N ALA A 298 -23.02 2.24 -9.88
CA ALA A 298 -23.72 2.58 -8.66
C ALA A 298 -22.77 2.76 -7.46
N VAL A 299 -21.75 1.90 -7.35
CA VAL A 299 -20.80 1.95 -6.23
C VAL A 299 -19.76 3.05 -6.42
N THR A 300 -19.19 3.20 -7.61
CA THR A 300 -18.17 4.22 -7.85
C THR A 300 -18.73 5.64 -7.77
N THR A 301 -19.90 5.88 -8.38
CA THR A 301 -20.61 7.18 -8.24
C THR A 301 -21.10 7.42 -6.81
N GLY A 302 -21.56 6.37 -6.12
CA GLY A 302 -21.94 6.43 -4.71
C GLY A 302 -20.75 6.80 -3.80
N CYS A 303 -19.57 6.24 -4.05
CA CYS A 303 -18.34 6.60 -3.34
C CYS A 303 -17.97 8.07 -3.56
N GLN A 304 -17.97 8.52 -4.82
CA GLN A 304 -17.75 9.92 -5.17
C GLN A 304 -18.70 10.85 -4.42
N ALA A 305 -19.99 10.53 -4.42
CA ALA A 305 -21.01 11.35 -3.76
C ALA A 305 -20.89 11.33 -2.23
N ALA A 306 -20.49 10.20 -1.64
CA ALA A 306 -20.14 10.11 -0.22
C ALA A 306 -18.96 11.03 0.12
N LEU A 307 -17.90 11.01 -0.68
CA LEU A 307 -16.73 11.88 -0.51
C LEU A 307 -17.11 13.37 -0.67
N VAL A 308 -18.00 13.72 -1.60
CA VAL A 308 -18.54 15.08 -1.71
C VAL A 308 -19.21 15.50 -0.40
N MET A 309 -20.08 14.65 0.16
CA MET A 309 -20.74 14.92 1.45
C MET A 309 -19.73 15.06 2.59
N LEU A 310 -18.76 14.15 2.67
CA LEU A 310 -17.75 14.19 3.72
C LEU A 310 -16.91 15.48 3.66
N ARG A 311 -16.57 15.92 2.45
CA ARG A 311 -15.83 17.19 2.24
C ARG A 311 -16.69 18.41 2.58
N SER A 312 -17.91 18.48 2.04
CA SER A 312 -18.74 19.69 2.15
C SER A 312 -19.43 19.83 3.50
N ASP A 313 -19.87 18.73 4.09
CA ASP A 313 -20.76 18.74 5.25
C ASP A 313 -20.04 18.30 6.54
N CYS A 314 -18.96 17.52 6.42
CA CYS A 314 -18.28 16.93 7.57
C CYS A 314 -16.85 17.45 7.82
N GLY A 315 -16.32 18.34 6.98
CA GLY A 315 -14.99 18.89 7.17
C GLY A 315 -13.83 17.91 6.88
N VAL A 316 -14.12 16.76 6.26
CA VAL A 316 -13.10 15.80 5.82
C VAL A 316 -12.53 16.31 4.51
N VAL A 317 -11.59 17.25 4.59
CA VAL A 317 -11.04 17.92 3.39
C VAL A 317 -10.07 17.06 2.59
N THR A 318 -9.43 16.06 3.21
CA THR A 318 -8.56 15.07 2.56
C THR A 318 -8.68 13.71 3.25
N GLU A 319 -8.11 12.67 2.64
CA GLU A 319 -8.02 11.31 3.19
C GLU A 319 -7.37 11.26 4.58
N LYS A 320 -6.43 12.16 4.85
CA LYS A 320 -5.72 12.26 6.14
C LYS A 320 -6.68 12.42 7.32
N TRP A 321 -7.80 13.13 7.12
CA TRP A 321 -8.77 13.46 8.17
C TRP A 321 -10.01 12.57 8.14
N LEU A 322 -10.05 11.57 7.27
CA LEU A 322 -11.08 10.55 7.30
C LEU A 322 -10.85 9.64 8.53
N PRO A 323 -11.81 9.51 9.47
CA PRO A 323 -11.66 8.66 10.66
C PRO A 323 -11.28 7.24 10.27
N TYR A 324 -12.09 6.62 9.41
CA TYR A 324 -11.82 5.34 8.80
C TYR A 324 -12.08 5.39 7.30
N ALA A 325 -11.08 5.08 6.49
CA ALA A 325 -11.30 4.91 5.04
C ALA A 325 -12.31 3.79 4.76
N TYR A 326 -12.41 2.82 5.67
CA TYR A 326 -13.33 1.69 5.56
C TYR A 326 -14.81 2.06 5.65
N GLU A 327 -15.17 3.20 6.24
CA GLU A 327 -16.55 3.75 6.25
C GLU A 327 -17.09 3.99 4.83
N LEU A 328 -16.18 4.21 3.86
CA LEU A 328 -16.56 4.34 2.45
C LEU A 328 -17.22 3.07 1.90
N VAL A 329 -16.95 1.89 2.46
CA VAL A 329 -17.50 0.61 1.97
C VAL A 329 -19.03 0.57 2.14
N PRO A 330 -19.61 0.67 3.35
CA PRO A 330 -21.07 0.70 3.50
C PRO A 330 -21.71 1.96 2.92
N MET A 331 -21.03 3.12 2.97
CA MET A 331 -21.53 4.34 2.34
C MET A 331 -21.72 4.16 0.83
N SER A 332 -20.70 3.69 0.13
CA SER A 332 -20.74 3.47 -1.33
C SER A 332 -21.79 2.42 -1.71
N ALA A 333 -21.93 1.37 -0.91
CA ALA A 333 -22.88 0.31 -1.15
C ALA A 333 -24.32 0.78 -1.05
N THR A 334 -24.63 1.72 -0.14
CA THR A 334 -26.01 2.17 0.12
C THR A 334 -26.41 3.44 -0.60
N TRP A 335 -25.43 4.25 -1.07
CA TRP A 335 -25.69 5.63 -1.49
C TRP A 335 -26.77 5.76 -2.55
N ARG A 336 -26.62 5.06 -3.68
CA ARG A 336 -27.53 5.23 -4.82
C ARG A 336 -28.95 4.76 -4.57
N GLU A 337 -29.13 3.75 -3.73
CA GLU A 337 -30.46 3.22 -3.40
C GLU A 337 -31.22 4.08 -2.39
N ALA A 338 -30.51 4.83 -1.57
CA ALA A 338 -31.08 5.52 -0.43
C ALA A 338 -31.07 7.06 -0.55
N ILE A 339 -30.12 7.63 -1.27
CA ILE A 339 -29.86 9.08 -1.27
C ILE A 339 -30.05 9.70 -2.65
N ASP A 340 -29.67 9.01 -3.73
CA ASP A 340 -29.85 9.51 -5.10
C ASP A 340 -31.29 9.40 -5.62
N ILE A 341 -32.21 8.86 -4.83
CA ILE A 341 -33.61 8.83 -5.18
C ILE A 341 -34.14 10.26 -5.16
N ALA A 342 -34.55 10.77 -6.31
CA ALA A 342 -35.14 12.10 -6.42
C ALA A 342 -36.37 12.24 -5.53
N GLY A 343 -36.36 13.20 -4.60
CA GLY A 343 -37.47 13.48 -3.74
C GLY A 343 -37.10 14.06 -2.38
N PRO A 344 -38.10 14.43 -1.56
CA PRO A 344 -37.86 15.03 -0.24
C PRO A 344 -37.15 14.12 0.76
N THR A 345 -37.12 12.81 0.52
CA THR A 345 -36.43 11.82 1.37
C THR A 345 -34.91 11.82 1.16
N ALA A 346 -34.41 12.25 0.01
CA ALA A 346 -32.97 12.27 -0.28
C ALA A 346 -32.18 13.14 0.72
N GLY A 347 -32.66 14.34 1.01
CA GLY A 347 -32.07 15.23 2.00
C GLY A 347 -32.09 14.66 3.42
N ALA A 348 -33.18 14.00 3.80
CA ALA A 348 -33.32 13.34 5.09
C ALA A 348 -32.32 12.17 5.22
N ASN A 349 -32.25 11.31 4.22
CA ASN A 349 -31.31 10.17 4.22
C ASN A 349 -29.85 10.61 4.24
N ARG A 350 -29.52 11.72 3.55
CA ARG A 350 -28.17 12.32 3.65
C ARG A 350 -27.87 12.79 5.07
N ALA A 351 -28.84 13.37 5.78
CA ALA A 351 -28.66 13.75 7.18
C ALA A 351 -28.47 12.53 8.09
N LEU A 352 -29.21 11.44 7.86
CA LEU A 352 -29.02 10.17 8.58
C LEU A 352 -27.64 9.56 8.33
N MET A 353 -27.16 9.57 7.07
CA MET A 353 -25.81 9.09 6.71
C MET A 353 -24.72 9.90 7.44
N ARG A 354 -24.85 11.24 7.50
CA ARG A 354 -23.91 12.08 8.27
C ARG A 354 -23.90 11.72 9.75
N ARG A 355 -25.09 11.52 10.33
CA ARG A 355 -25.21 11.12 11.74
C ARG A 355 -24.53 9.78 12.00
N TRP A 356 -24.75 8.79 11.14
CA TRP A 356 -24.08 7.50 11.23
C TRP A 356 -22.55 7.65 11.15
N PHE A 357 -22.06 8.41 10.17
CA PHE A 357 -20.62 8.67 10.00
C PHE A 357 -19.97 9.21 11.28
N TRP A 358 -20.61 10.22 11.92
CA TRP A 358 -20.10 10.79 13.16
C TRP A 358 -20.11 9.80 14.32
N CYS A 359 -21.19 9.07 14.49
CA CYS A 359 -21.28 8.05 15.53
C CYS A 359 -20.23 6.94 15.31
N ALA A 360 -20.04 6.47 14.09
CA ALA A 360 -19.08 5.42 13.76
C ALA A 360 -17.62 5.86 14.03
N GLY A 361 -17.24 7.06 13.58
CA GLY A 361 -15.88 7.59 13.79
C GLY A 361 -15.56 7.88 15.25
N LEU A 362 -16.50 8.47 15.99
CA LEU A 362 -16.33 8.82 17.41
C LEU A 362 -16.39 7.62 18.35
N SER A 363 -17.19 6.60 18.04
CA SER A 363 -17.28 5.37 18.85
C SER A 363 -16.18 4.34 18.54
N GLN A 364 -15.32 4.61 17.58
CA GLN A 364 -14.27 3.68 17.14
C GLN A 364 -14.83 2.34 16.63
N ALA A 365 -15.98 2.37 15.95
CA ALA A 365 -16.74 1.19 15.55
C ALA A 365 -15.98 0.25 14.59
N TYR A 366 -14.96 0.75 13.90
CA TYR A 366 -14.18 0.00 12.91
C TYR A 366 -12.75 -0.39 13.38
N ASP A 367 -12.41 -0.20 14.64
CA ASP A 367 -11.11 -0.60 15.19
C ASP A 367 -10.92 -2.13 15.17
N SER A 368 -12.00 -2.88 15.22
CA SER A 368 -11.98 -4.35 15.16
C SER A 368 -13.08 -4.88 14.25
N ALA A 369 -12.87 -6.05 13.65
CA ALA A 369 -13.85 -6.77 12.84
C ALA A 369 -14.54 -5.91 11.73
N ALA A 370 -13.81 -5.00 11.08
CA ALA A 370 -14.33 -4.03 10.14
C ALA A 370 -15.22 -4.62 9.03
N ASN A 371 -14.90 -5.80 8.48
CA ASN A 371 -15.73 -6.48 7.48
C ASN A 371 -17.12 -6.87 8.01
N THR A 372 -17.20 -7.31 9.26
CA THR A 372 -18.44 -7.70 9.90
C THR A 372 -19.26 -6.47 10.25
N GLN A 373 -18.60 -5.41 10.75
CA GLN A 373 -19.25 -4.13 11.05
C GLN A 373 -19.82 -3.50 9.78
N ALA A 374 -19.08 -3.47 8.67
CA ALA A 374 -19.57 -2.92 7.41
C ALA A 374 -20.81 -3.66 6.87
N ALA A 375 -20.85 -4.98 7.00
CA ALA A 375 -22.02 -5.76 6.59
C ALA A 375 -23.24 -5.50 7.49
N LYS A 376 -23.03 -5.35 8.79
CA LYS A 376 -24.05 -4.96 9.75
C LYS A 376 -24.60 -3.57 9.42
N ASP A 377 -23.69 -2.58 9.30
CA ASP A 377 -24.07 -1.19 9.02
C ASP A 377 -24.79 -1.06 7.67
N HIS A 378 -24.36 -1.77 6.63
CA HIS A 378 -25.04 -1.76 5.33
C HIS A 378 -26.52 -2.16 5.46
N ASN A 379 -26.81 -3.24 6.17
CA ASN A 379 -28.18 -3.69 6.41
C ASN A 379 -28.98 -2.74 7.26
N GLU A 380 -28.39 -2.23 8.31
CA GLU A 380 -29.04 -1.33 9.27
C GLU A 380 -29.32 0.04 8.65
N LEU A 381 -28.37 0.58 7.87
CA LEU A 381 -28.58 1.81 7.11
C LEU A 381 -29.72 1.68 6.10
N LYS A 382 -29.79 0.57 5.35
CA LYS A 382 -30.90 0.33 4.42
C LYS A 382 -32.26 0.32 5.13
N ARG A 383 -32.35 -0.32 6.30
CA ARG A 383 -33.59 -0.31 7.11
C ARG A 383 -33.90 1.09 7.60
N TRP A 384 -32.91 1.82 8.09
CA TRP A 384 -33.08 3.17 8.63
C TRP A 384 -33.56 4.16 7.58
N PHE A 385 -32.97 4.13 6.39
CA PHE A 385 -33.42 4.94 5.25
C PHE A 385 -34.84 4.62 4.78
N GLY A 386 -35.29 3.41 5.02
CA GLY A 386 -36.68 2.99 4.82
C GLY A 386 -37.65 3.37 5.95
N GLY A 387 -37.20 4.15 6.95
CA GLY A 387 -38.01 4.55 8.10
C GLY A 387 -37.99 3.57 9.29
N GLY A 388 -37.09 2.60 9.29
CA GLY A 388 -36.87 1.66 10.40
C GLY A 388 -36.02 2.26 11.54
N SER A 389 -35.62 1.40 12.49
CA SER A 389 -34.76 1.78 13.61
C SER A 389 -33.35 2.21 13.14
N PRO A 390 -32.68 3.13 13.88
CA PRO A 390 -31.32 3.50 13.60
C PRO A 390 -30.36 2.30 13.74
N PRO A 391 -29.19 2.33 13.05
CA PRO A 391 -28.12 1.37 13.28
C PRO A 391 -27.68 1.33 14.74
N ASP A 392 -27.24 0.16 15.22
CA ASP A 392 -26.78 0.00 16.59
C ASP A 392 -25.68 1.01 16.97
N VAL A 393 -24.75 1.29 16.04
CA VAL A 393 -23.69 2.30 16.24
C VAL A 393 -24.24 3.71 16.50
N VAL A 394 -25.45 4.01 16.07
CA VAL A 394 -26.17 5.27 16.33
C VAL A 394 -27.04 5.16 17.57
N ALA A 395 -27.74 4.03 17.73
CA ALA A 395 -28.68 3.83 18.83
C ALA A 395 -27.97 3.67 20.19
N GLU A 396 -26.83 3.03 20.19
CA GLU A 396 -26.01 2.77 21.39
C GLU A 396 -24.90 3.83 21.60
N PHE A 397 -24.82 4.82 20.71
CA PHE A 397 -23.81 5.87 20.82
C PHE A 397 -23.93 6.62 22.14
N SER A 398 -22.84 6.71 22.87
CA SER A 398 -22.71 7.54 24.07
C SER A 398 -21.40 8.30 24.00
N PHE A 399 -21.37 9.51 24.55
CA PHE A 399 -20.21 10.36 24.53
C PHE A 399 -19.93 10.95 25.92
N ASP A 400 -18.74 10.69 26.43
CA ASP A 400 -18.22 11.32 27.65
C ASP A 400 -17.26 12.45 27.23
N PRO A 401 -17.58 13.74 27.52
CA PRO A 401 -16.71 14.88 27.21
C PRO A 401 -15.33 14.79 27.85
N GLU A 402 -15.17 14.06 28.96
CA GLU A 402 -13.86 13.91 29.61
C GLU A 402 -12.85 13.20 28.71
N THR A 403 -13.31 12.34 27.80
CA THR A 403 -12.44 11.67 26.82
C THR A 403 -11.66 12.67 25.96
N LEU A 404 -12.19 13.87 25.69
CA LEU A 404 -11.48 14.93 24.96
C LEU A 404 -10.23 15.42 25.70
N SER A 405 -10.22 15.38 27.03
CA SER A 405 -9.09 15.84 27.87
C SER A 405 -7.87 14.92 27.78
N THR A 406 -8.04 13.69 27.33
CA THR A 406 -6.98 12.67 27.15
C THR A 406 -6.80 12.24 25.70
N MET A 407 -7.66 12.72 24.78
CA MET A 407 -7.61 12.37 23.37
C MET A 407 -6.41 13.01 22.66
N THR A 408 -5.47 12.19 22.24
CA THR A 408 -4.26 12.59 21.51
C THR A 408 -4.24 11.95 20.10
N PRO A 409 -3.31 12.34 19.21
CA PRO A 409 -3.17 11.70 17.90
C PRO A 409 -2.99 10.17 17.93
N ARG A 410 -2.76 9.57 19.09
CA ARG A 410 -2.67 8.10 19.25
C ARG A 410 -4.03 7.41 19.08
N GLN A 411 -5.14 8.06 19.48
CA GLN A 411 -6.52 7.59 19.24
C GLN A 411 -6.98 8.02 17.83
N GLN A 412 -6.36 7.46 16.81
CA GLN A 412 -6.39 7.95 15.43
C GLN A 412 -7.78 8.29 14.88
N SER A 413 -8.76 7.42 15.02
CA SER A 413 -10.10 7.62 14.44
C SER A 413 -10.90 8.70 15.15
N ALA A 414 -11.06 8.62 16.46
CA ALA A 414 -11.78 9.63 17.24
C ALA A 414 -11.09 11.00 17.16
N TYR A 415 -9.76 11.05 17.20
CA TYR A 415 -8.99 12.27 17.02
C TYR A 415 -9.23 12.90 15.64
N LYS A 416 -9.23 12.12 14.57
CA LYS A 416 -9.55 12.59 13.22
C LYS A 416 -11.00 13.06 13.11
N ALA A 417 -11.94 12.37 13.74
CA ALA A 417 -13.34 12.79 13.78
C ALA A 417 -13.49 14.16 14.43
N VAL A 418 -12.89 14.40 15.61
CA VAL A 418 -12.92 15.71 16.28
C VAL A 418 -12.18 16.78 15.47
N THR A 419 -11.07 16.44 14.82
CA THR A 419 -10.37 17.38 13.92
C THR A 419 -11.27 17.76 12.73
N ALA A 420 -11.97 16.80 12.14
CA ALA A 420 -12.93 17.09 11.07
C ALA A 420 -14.09 17.98 11.54
N LEU A 421 -14.56 17.83 12.79
CA LEU A 421 -15.53 18.77 13.39
C LEU A 421 -15.01 20.21 13.44
N ILE A 422 -13.72 20.40 13.77
CA ILE A 422 -13.10 21.73 13.75
C ILE A 422 -13.04 22.27 12.31
N LEU A 423 -12.53 21.46 11.37
CA LEU A 423 -12.40 21.83 9.96
C LEU A 423 -13.76 22.14 9.30
N ARG A 424 -14.83 21.50 9.73
CA ARG A 424 -16.22 21.72 9.26
C ARG A 424 -16.66 23.17 9.43
N HIS A 425 -16.14 23.90 10.41
CA HIS A 425 -16.42 25.32 10.64
C HIS A 425 -15.65 26.25 9.70
N GLY A 426 -14.98 25.70 8.67
CA GLY A 426 -14.24 26.46 7.67
C GLY A 426 -12.96 27.03 8.23
N ALA A 427 -12.21 26.23 8.97
CA ALA A 427 -10.93 26.61 9.56
C ALA A 427 -10.02 27.33 8.55
N ARG A 428 -9.36 28.38 9.00
CA ARG A 428 -8.54 29.30 8.20
C ARG A 428 -7.14 29.37 8.75
N ASP A 429 -6.14 29.54 7.90
CA ASP A 429 -4.79 29.76 8.40
C ASP A 429 -4.67 31.06 9.21
N PHE A 430 -3.85 31.01 10.25
CA PHE A 430 -3.69 32.16 11.17
C PHE A 430 -2.94 33.34 10.56
N HIS A 431 -2.13 33.11 9.52
CA HIS A 431 -1.33 34.20 8.93
C HIS A 431 -2.09 34.99 7.85
N ASP A 432 -2.77 34.34 6.96
CA ASP A 432 -3.42 34.96 5.79
C ASP A 432 -4.94 34.92 5.84
N ALA A 433 -5.52 34.25 6.84
CA ALA A 433 -6.94 33.95 6.99
C ALA A 433 -7.58 33.24 5.77
N ALA A 434 -6.79 32.62 4.92
CA ALA A 434 -7.31 31.83 3.82
C ALA A 434 -7.89 30.50 4.32
N PRO A 435 -9.00 30.01 3.73
CA PRO A 435 -9.59 28.74 4.13
C PRO A 435 -8.62 27.56 3.92
N LEU A 436 -8.63 26.60 4.83
CA LEU A 436 -7.92 25.33 4.71
C LEU A 436 -8.72 24.39 3.78
N THR A 437 -8.71 24.68 2.48
CA THR A 437 -9.34 23.89 1.44
C THR A 437 -8.53 22.63 1.10
N ALA A 438 -9.13 21.68 0.41
CA ALA A 438 -8.42 20.49 -0.07
C ALA A 438 -7.19 20.83 -0.91
N ASP A 439 -7.33 21.77 -1.87
CA ASP A 439 -6.22 22.20 -2.74
C ASP A 439 -5.04 22.76 -1.93
N ARG A 440 -5.35 23.55 -0.89
CA ARG A 440 -4.32 24.09 -0.02
C ARG A 440 -3.64 23.01 0.82
N VAL A 441 -4.42 22.09 1.37
CA VAL A 441 -3.90 20.96 2.17
C VAL A 441 -2.99 20.05 1.33
N HIS A 442 -3.26 19.89 0.03
CA HIS A 442 -2.40 19.13 -0.88
C HIS A 442 -1.15 19.91 -1.32
N SER A 443 -1.26 21.22 -1.53
CA SER A 443 -0.14 22.05 -2.00
C SER A 443 0.78 22.54 -0.90
N GLU A 444 0.28 22.68 0.33
CA GLU A 444 0.97 23.20 1.49
C GLU A 444 0.97 22.19 2.63
N ALA A 445 2.05 22.17 3.41
CA ALA A 445 2.10 21.35 4.61
C ALA A 445 1.19 21.96 5.68
N ILE A 446 0.17 21.24 6.12
CA ILE A 446 -0.70 21.61 7.24
C ILE A 446 -0.23 20.88 8.49
N ASP A 447 0.02 21.63 9.54
CA ASP A 447 0.44 21.15 10.84
C ASP A 447 -0.72 21.09 11.83
N ASP A 448 -0.65 20.10 12.70
CA ASP A 448 -1.44 19.97 13.89
C ASP A 448 -0.79 20.82 15.01
N HIS A 449 -1.24 22.06 15.14
CA HIS A 449 -0.66 23.10 15.97
C HIS A 449 -1.18 23.08 17.40
N HIS A 450 -0.29 23.23 18.39
CA HIS A 450 -0.69 23.52 19.77
C HIS A 450 -1.07 24.98 19.93
N VAL A 451 -2.33 25.25 20.28
CA VAL A 451 -2.81 26.64 20.55
C VAL A 451 -2.00 27.28 21.68
N PHE A 452 -1.74 26.54 22.75
CA PHE A 452 -0.73 26.86 23.73
C PHE A 452 0.52 26.06 23.43
N PRO A 453 1.60 26.64 22.87
CA PRO A 453 2.78 25.91 22.48
C PRO A 453 3.41 25.13 23.63
N ARG A 454 3.82 23.90 23.35
CA ARG A 454 4.41 23.00 24.36
C ARG A 454 5.60 23.62 25.08
N ALA A 455 6.49 24.29 24.34
CA ALA A 455 7.65 24.97 24.94
C ALA A 455 7.30 26.23 25.74
N TYR A 456 6.10 26.78 25.55
CA TYR A 456 5.56 27.84 26.40
C TYR A 456 5.03 27.26 27.72
N LEU A 457 4.24 26.17 27.66
CA LEU A 457 3.65 25.55 28.85
C LEU A 457 4.69 24.85 29.72
N ASN A 458 5.64 24.15 29.10
CA ASN A 458 6.68 23.38 29.74
C ASN A 458 8.07 23.86 29.29
N PRO A 459 8.55 25.03 29.77
CA PRO A 459 9.84 25.57 29.36
C PRO A 459 11.03 24.75 29.88
N ASN A 460 10.84 24.01 31.00
CA ASN A 460 11.79 23.03 31.51
C ASN A 460 11.29 21.60 31.21
N ALA A 461 11.98 20.88 30.34
CA ALA A 461 11.59 19.54 29.96
C ALA A 461 11.78 18.51 31.10
N ASP A 462 12.71 18.76 32.01
CA ASP A 462 13.03 17.88 33.14
C ASP A 462 12.06 18.06 34.33
N ASP A 463 11.32 19.17 34.37
CA ASP A 463 10.31 19.48 35.38
C ASP A 463 9.10 20.16 34.73
N PRO A 464 8.24 19.39 34.02
CA PRO A 464 7.12 19.93 33.27
C PRO A 464 6.00 20.38 34.21
N ALA A 465 5.50 21.61 34.00
CA ALA A 465 4.36 22.15 34.76
C ALA A 465 3.04 21.42 34.45
N TYR A 466 2.93 20.86 33.24
CA TYR A 466 1.76 20.08 32.79
C TYR A 466 2.14 18.73 32.25
N PRO A 467 1.36 17.66 32.55
CA PRO A 467 1.54 16.33 31.94
C PRO A 467 1.51 16.38 30.43
N TRP A 468 2.25 15.49 29.78
CA TRP A 468 2.33 15.40 28.32
C TRP A 468 0.95 15.23 27.68
N GLU A 469 0.12 14.35 28.22
CA GLU A 469 -1.21 14.05 27.74
C GLU A 469 -2.12 15.28 27.76
N THR A 470 -2.01 16.13 28.79
CA THR A 470 -2.78 17.37 28.91
C THR A 470 -2.35 18.41 27.86
N VAL A 471 -1.05 18.54 27.63
CA VAL A 471 -0.53 19.49 26.63
C VAL A 471 -0.86 19.04 25.22
N ASP A 472 -0.87 17.72 24.95
CA ASP A 472 -0.99 17.12 23.63
C ASP A 472 -2.44 16.72 23.26
N CYS A 473 -3.41 16.96 24.17
CA CYS A 473 -4.80 16.60 23.91
C CYS A 473 -5.44 17.47 22.82
N ILE A 474 -6.50 16.95 22.20
CA ILE A 474 -7.25 17.61 21.11
C ILE A 474 -7.78 19.00 21.50
N LEU A 475 -8.02 19.24 22.79
CA LEU A 475 -8.48 20.53 23.28
C LEU A 475 -7.47 21.64 23.04
N ASN A 476 -6.17 21.32 23.02
CA ASN A 476 -5.08 22.25 22.76
C ASN A 476 -4.59 22.22 21.30
N ARG A 477 -5.34 21.60 20.40
CA ARG A 477 -4.92 21.38 19.01
C ARG A 477 -5.82 22.12 18.00
N THR A 478 -5.20 22.58 16.92
CA THR A 478 -5.91 23.07 15.72
C THR A 478 -5.02 22.98 14.48
N MET A 479 -5.64 23.03 13.29
CA MET A 479 -4.93 22.91 12.02
C MET A 479 -4.55 24.29 11.48
N ILE A 480 -3.28 24.50 11.16
CA ILE A 480 -2.76 25.70 10.50
C ILE A 480 -1.65 25.34 9.52
N ASP A 481 -1.25 26.27 8.67
CA ASP A 481 -0.10 26.11 7.79
C ASP A 481 1.20 25.88 8.58
N ALA A 482 2.07 24.98 8.09
CA ALA A 482 3.33 24.65 8.74
C ALA A 482 4.31 25.85 8.81
N ALA A 483 4.26 26.76 7.85
CA ALA A 483 5.07 27.97 7.89
C ALA A 483 4.56 28.93 8.98
N THR A 484 3.24 29.03 9.13
CA THR A 484 2.60 29.79 10.22
C THR A 484 2.95 29.19 11.58
N ASN A 485 2.87 27.84 11.71
CA ASN A 485 3.25 27.16 12.93
C ASN A 485 4.72 27.43 13.33
N ARG A 486 5.65 27.38 12.36
CA ARG A 486 7.06 27.73 12.61
C ARG A 486 7.27 29.19 13.04
N ARG A 487 6.48 30.14 12.51
CA ARG A 487 6.54 31.55 12.95
C ARG A 487 6.06 31.72 14.38
N ILE A 488 4.99 31.02 14.76
CA ILE A 488 4.47 31.03 16.13
C ILE A 488 5.54 30.50 17.08
N GLY A 489 6.10 29.33 16.79
CA GLY A 489 7.17 28.73 17.59
C GLY A 489 6.77 28.53 19.05
N LYS A 490 7.53 29.10 19.97
CA LYS A 490 7.32 28.99 21.44
C LYS A 490 6.64 30.21 22.08
N ARG A 491 6.09 31.13 21.27
CA ARG A 491 5.49 32.37 21.77
C ARG A 491 4.21 32.11 22.56
N ALA A 492 3.94 32.96 23.55
CA ALA A 492 2.69 32.89 24.28
C ALA A 492 1.49 33.18 23.36
N PRO A 493 0.31 32.55 23.60
CA PRO A 493 -0.90 32.77 22.79
C PRO A 493 -1.26 34.24 22.65
N LYS A 494 -1.20 35.00 23.74
CA LYS A 494 -1.48 36.47 23.75
C LYS A 494 -0.61 37.23 22.75
N ASP A 495 0.67 36.91 22.67
CA ASP A 495 1.63 37.64 21.86
C ASP A 495 1.45 37.34 20.35
N TYR A 496 1.37 36.06 19.97
CA TYR A 496 1.23 35.75 18.56
C TYR A 496 -0.18 36.06 18.03
N LEU A 497 -1.23 35.90 18.85
CA LEU A 497 -2.59 36.24 18.47
C LEU A 497 -2.83 37.75 18.38
N ALA A 498 -2.18 38.57 19.23
CA ALA A 498 -2.22 40.01 19.10
C ALA A 498 -1.63 40.50 17.77
N GLU A 499 -0.47 39.96 17.38
CA GLU A 499 0.16 40.24 16.08
C GLU A 499 -0.76 39.84 14.91
N ILE A 500 -1.37 38.65 14.96
CA ILE A 500 -2.32 38.17 13.95
C ILE A 500 -3.54 39.07 13.89
N GLY A 501 -4.10 39.47 15.04
CA GLY A 501 -5.26 40.34 15.13
C GLY A 501 -4.99 41.73 14.53
N GLU A 502 -3.84 42.32 14.80
CA GLU A 502 -3.41 43.62 14.25
C GLU A 502 -3.26 43.52 12.71
N GLN A 503 -2.62 42.48 12.23
CA GLN A 503 -2.43 42.26 10.79
C GLN A 503 -3.77 42.08 10.05
N LEU A 504 -4.71 41.35 10.63
CA LEU A 504 -6.02 41.10 10.02
C LEU A 504 -6.92 42.32 10.07
N SER A 505 -6.93 43.07 11.18
CA SER A 505 -7.69 44.33 11.29
C SER A 505 -7.25 45.37 10.26
N THR A 506 -5.95 45.40 9.96
CA THR A 506 -5.39 46.31 8.96
C THR A 506 -5.68 45.87 7.53
N ARG A 507 -5.68 44.53 7.27
CA ARG A 507 -5.80 43.98 5.90
C ARG A 507 -7.23 43.68 5.47
N VAL A 508 -8.13 43.37 6.42
CA VAL A 508 -9.47 42.88 6.15
C VAL A 508 -10.53 43.79 6.81
N ASP A 509 -10.83 43.54 8.07
CA ASP A 509 -11.76 44.32 8.90
C ASP A 509 -11.59 43.97 10.39
N GLU A 510 -12.19 44.82 11.28
CA GLU A 510 -12.13 44.63 12.74
C GLU A 510 -12.77 43.31 13.22
N THR A 511 -13.66 42.68 12.44
CA THR A 511 -14.34 41.44 12.82
C THR A 511 -13.60 40.19 12.35
N ALA A 512 -12.59 40.36 11.49
CA ALA A 512 -11.89 39.25 10.86
C ALA A 512 -11.18 38.33 11.85
N PHE A 513 -10.61 38.91 12.91
CA PHE A 513 -9.93 38.16 13.97
C PHE A 513 -10.90 37.24 14.74
N GLY A 514 -12.04 37.78 15.14
CA GLY A 514 -13.08 36.97 15.81
C GLY A 514 -13.61 35.86 14.93
N LYS A 515 -13.81 36.11 13.62
CA LYS A 515 -14.22 35.11 12.64
C LYS A 515 -13.14 34.04 12.47
N LEU A 516 -11.85 34.41 12.47
CA LEU A 516 -10.74 33.48 12.42
C LEU A 516 -10.77 32.53 13.61
N LEU A 517 -10.77 33.05 14.85
CA LEU A 517 -10.81 32.22 16.06
C LEU A 517 -12.06 31.32 16.09
N GLY A 518 -13.22 31.88 15.73
CA GLY A 518 -14.48 31.13 15.64
C GLY A 518 -14.42 29.95 14.65
N SER A 519 -13.71 30.11 13.53
CA SER A 519 -13.54 29.02 12.54
C SER A 519 -12.72 27.84 13.06
N HIS A 520 -11.98 28.02 14.13
CA HIS A 520 -11.24 26.99 14.86
C HIS A 520 -11.89 26.57 16.16
N LEU A 521 -13.12 27.02 16.44
CA LEU A 521 -13.80 26.78 17.71
C LEU A 521 -12.96 27.25 18.90
N LEU A 522 -12.33 28.43 18.78
CA LEU A 522 -11.53 29.09 19.80
C LEU A 522 -12.27 30.28 20.40
N PRO A 523 -12.08 30.58 21.72
CA PRO A 523 -12.68 31.74 22.32
C PRO A 523 -12.10 33.03 21.76
N SER A 524 -12.98 33.99 21.40
CA SER A 524 -12.60 35.28 20.79
C SER A 524 -12.74 36.47 21.72
N ASP A 525 -13.26 36.24 22.94
CA ASP A 525 -13.46 37.31 23.93
C ASP A 525 -12.13 37.89 24.42
N SER A 526 -11.99 39.22 24.45
CA SER A 526 -10.76 39.91 24.87
C SER A 526 -10.33 39.52 26.29
N ASN A 527 -11.27 39.30 27.20
CA ASN A 527 -11.04 38.84 28.56
C ASN A 527 -11.22 37.31 28.71
N GLY A 528 -11.31 36.58 27.58
CA GLY A 528 -11.48 35.14 27.54
C GLY A 528 -10.21 34.38 27.94
N PRO A 529 -10.37 33.07 28.23
CA PRO A 529 -9.26 32.27 28.77
C PRO A 529 -8.06 32.13 27.83
N LEU A 530 -8.25 32.25 26.53
CA LEU A 530 -7.19 32.17 25.54
C LEU A 530 -6.29 33.40 25.57
N LEU A 531 -6.89 34.61 25.51
CA LEU A 531 -6.15 35.87 25.47
C LEU A 531 -5.63 36.30 26.86
N GLU A 532 -6.26 35.84 27.92
CA GLU A 532 -5.76 35.99 29.30
C GLU A 532 -4.80 34.89 29.72
N GLN A 533 -4.45 33.95 28.82
CA GLN A 533 -3.45 32.89 29.02
C GLN A 533 -3.78 31.95 30.19
N ARG A 534 -5.07 31.72 30.47
CA ARG A 534 -5.54 30.81 31.53
C ARG A 534 -5.76 29.41 30.92
N PHE A 535 -4.71 28.60 30.89
CA PHE A 535 -4.69 27.36 30.15
C PHE A 535 -5.78 26.36 30.57
N GLU A 536 -5.95 26.15 31.87
CA GLU A 536 -6.95 25.21 32.40
C GLU A 536 -8.39 25.65 32.07
N ASP A 537 -8.67 26.99 32.23
CA ASP A 537 -9.96 27.55 31.87
C ASP A 537 -10.19 27.47 30.34
N PHE A 538 -9.13 27.60 29.55
CA PHE A 538 -9.18 27.43 28.10
C PHE A 538 -9.56 25.99 27.74
N LEU A 539 -8.93 24.98 28.36
CA LEU A 539 -9.27 23.56 28.13
C LEU A 539 -10.72 23.29 28.53
N ALA A 540 -11.18 23.79 29.67
CA ALA A 540 -12.57 23.63 30.12
C ALA A 540 -13.57 24.25 29.13
N TRP A 541 -13.30 25.50 28.67
CA TRP A 541 -14.13 26.19 27.67
C TRP A 541 -14.19 25.40 26.36
N ARG A 542 -13.02 24.97 25.86
CA ARG A 542 -12.94 24.26 24.60
C ARG A 542 -13.58 22.86 24.67
N LYS A 543 -13.46 22.16 25.81
CA LYS A 543 -14.16 20.91 26.07
C LYS A 543 -15.67 21.07 25.93
N ALA A 544 -16.24 22.06 26.61
CA ALA A 544 -17.67 22.36 26.52
C ALA A 544 -18.09 22.69 25.07
N ARG A 545 -17.27 23.46 24.35
CA ARG A 545 -17.53 23.83 22.96
C ARG A 545 -17.51 22.62 22.03
N LEU A 546 -16.50 21.78 22.09
CA LEU A 546 -16.39 20.57 21.27
C LEU A 546 -17.44 19.53 21.64
N ALA A 547 -17.77 19.38 22.93
CA ALA A 547 -18.86 18.49 23.34
C ALA A 547 -20.19 18.90 22.73
N LYS A 548 -20.48 20.21 22.66
CA LYS A 548 -21.65 20.73 21.97
C LYS A 548 -21.66 20.37 20.48
N GLU A 549 -20.51 20.50 19.79
CA GLU A 549 -20.40 20.13 18.38
C GLU A 549 -20.67 18.62 18.17
N VAL A 550 -20.20 17.76 19.08
CA VAL A 550 -20.50 16.33 19.05
C VAL A 550 -22.02 16.10 19.20
N THR A 551 -22.66 16.75 20.18
CA THR A 551 -24.12 16.70 20.34
C THR A 551 -24.86 17.15 19.07
N ASP A 552 -24.43 18.26 18.48
CA ASP A 552 -25.07 18.81 17.27
C ASP A 552 -25.02 17.87 16.06
N VAL A 553 -23.96 17.06 15.93
CA VAL A 553 -23.81 16.13 14.78
C VAL A 553 -24.34 14.72 15.05
N THR A 554 -24.34 14.27 16.30
CA THR A 554 -24.80 12.93 16.69
C THR A 554 -26.25 12.92 17.17
N GLY A 555 -26.75 14.06 17.64
CA GLY A 555 -28.07 14.18 18.29
C GLY A 555 -28.13 13.47 19.66
N VAL A 556 -26.98 13.25 20.31
CA VAL A 556 -26.87 12.59 21.61
C VAL A 556 -26.27 13.55 22.62
N GLU A 557 -27.00 13.80 23.72
CA GLU A 557 -26.49 14.62 24.82
C GLU A 557 -25.33 13.90 25.53
N PRO A 558 -24.36 14.66 26.06
CA PRO A 558 -23.25 14.09 26.82
C PRO A 558 -23.75 13.24 28.00
N ALA A 559 -23.06 12.16 28.28
CA ALA A 559 -23.29 11.42 29.50
C ALA A 559 -23.11 12.35 30.71
N SER A 560 -24.05 12.33 31.64
CA SER A 560 -23.88 13.07 32.91
C SER A 560 -22.63 12.53 33.61
N PRO A 561 -21.77 13.41 34.17
CA PRO A 561 -20.61 12.92 34.90
C PRO A 561 -21.07 11.94 35.97
N THR A 562 -20.51 10.75 35.94
CA THR A 562 -20.72 9.75 36.99
C THR A 562 -20.19 10.35 38.31
N PRO A 563 -20.99 10.36 39.41
CA PRO A 563 -20.63 11.03 40.66
C PRO A 563 -19.37 10.42 41.32
#